data_4832966b0e1abb490064377f3c8c2c6b
#
_entry.id   4832966b0e1abb490064377f3c8c2c6b
#
_cell.length_a   1.000
_cell.length_b   1.000
_cell.length_c   1.000
_cell.angle_alpha   90.00
_cell.angle_beta   90.00
_cell.angle_gamma   90.00
#
_symmetry.space_group_name_H-M   'P 1'
#
loop_
_entity.id
_entity.type
_entity.pdbx_description
1 polymer ?
#
loop_
_entity_poly.entity_id
_entity_poly.type
_entity_poly.pdbx_seq_one_letter_code
_entity_poly.pdbx_strand_id
1 'polypeptide(L)'
;MHHRIRRRPQEAPPRTRALAVRPARLTAAGATLLTLVVVLLLAWVAVAEAAVWVIPAASRAYPSTKAGARQTIDLDAAGNEYQGVQVCVRGGDRKVRLSWTTDSHPLIVDNAELSRVFYVKVTTPTTKLGSRPGWYPDPLVPRDFGATQSVPGSVNPGPTTPFYVLVHVPLGTVPGEYTATLRVENDVAGGGEVVDVPFKLRVWNFGWQQISTRSAFAMSQDNLKRSLPRNFNFAGQNKAEVLRNFYTMMKQHGISPTTVHYLPKVSDSSGATAEGDWANKVAPFLDETDGAVGVQDTQLPFLRWFPWSRSQRPSSSAILNYLTQMTREYKERGWHKKAYIYILDETTKRSEERQAERYARLAHKASARSGYRIKFLLTDDPRPRSLGGVKTANTFLYDDVDIWTLRYYYFFGRIPAVRERQRAGKEIWWYTYTNASVRKNPAFVIDKPHIDSRVWGWMMEKWDVDGILNWGFNRWGKPTTGDGWRDPYRNPLSLIKGNLRSNGCTSLVYPGYYPRYGLDRPTAAPVSSLRLEMLRDGLEEREYLRIAKTLPGGGTRATTALKKIITSVPKVRQANVFNFPTYTSSNATFDAARRSLAEFIEAQQPQ
;
A
#
# COMPACT_ATOMS: atom_id res chain seq x y z
N MET A 1 31.92 -50.44 -52.39
CA MET A 1 32.33 -49.68 -53.62
C MET A 1 33.32 -48.63 -53.16
N HIS A 2 34.56 -48.80 -53.68
CA HIS A 2 35.71 -47.95 -53.43
C HIS A 2 35.57 -46.56 -54.07
N HIS A 3 36.00 -45.49 -53.37
CA HIS A 3 36.67 -44.38 -54.06
C HIS A 3 37.76 -43.77 -53.19
N ARG A 4 38.89 -43.68 -53.90
CA ARG A 4 40.23 -43.36 -53.46
C ARG A 4 40.42 -41.90 -53.05
N ILE A 5 41.16 -41.72 -51.97
CA ILE A 5 41.76 -40.45 -51.54
C ILE A 5 42.97 -40.16 -52.42
N ARG A 6 43.00 -38.98 -53.04
CA ARG A 6 44.21 -38.40 -53.70
C ARG A 6 44.87 -37.42 -52.73
N ARG A 7 46.12 -37.71 -52.36
CA ARG A 7 47.02 -36.78 -51.64
C ARG A 7 47.58 -35.80 -52.67
N ARG A 8 47.65 -34.51 -52.30
CA ARG A 8 48.50 -33.49 -52.95
C ARG A 8 49.71 -33.22 -52.08
N PRO A 9 50.89 -32.80 -52.67
CA PRO A 9 52.16 -32.75 -52.00
C PRO A 9 52.31 -31.49 -51.12
N GLN A 10 53.10 -31.63 -50.06
CA GLN A 10 53.51 -30.56 -49.17
C GLN A 10 54.50 -29.61 -49.86
N GLU A 11 54.17 -28.31 -49.84
CA GLU A 11 55.11 -27.22 -50.14
C GLU A 11 55.86 -26.80 -48.87
N ALA A 12 57.17 -26.56 -49.00
CA ALA A 12 58.06 -26.13 -47.90
C ALA A 12 57.80 -24.67 -47.49
N PRO A 13 57.98 -24.31 -46.22
CA PRO A 13 57.76 -22.94 -45.75
C PRO A 13 58.93 -21.99 -46.14
N PRO A 14 58.60 -20.71 -46.41
CA PRO A 14 59.64 -19.72 -46.75
C PRO A 14 60.42 -19.31 -45.47
N ARG A 15 61.74 -19.14 -45.65
CA ARG A 15 62.67 -18.65 -44.62
C ARG A 15 62.35 -17.22 -44.24
N THR A 16 61.94 -16.99 -42.99
CA THR A 16 61.79 -15.68 -42.38
C THR A 16 63.15 -15.11 -42.02
N ARG A 17 63.53 -13.98 -42.58
CA ARG A 17 64.63 -13.15 -42.18
C ARG A 17 64.30 -12.50 -40.83
N ALA A 18 65.05 -12.81 -39.78
CA ALA A 18 64.99 -12.13 -38.50
C ALA A 18 65.45 -10.68 -38.66
N LEU A 19 64.55 -9.72 -38.50
CA LEU A 19 64.92 -8.30 -38.28
C LEU A 19 65.26 -8.12 -36.80
N ALA A 20 66.52 -7.83 -36.56
CA ALA A 20 67.00 -7.47 -35.22
C ALA A 20 66.40 -6.11 -34.80
N VAL A 21 65.44 -6.14 -33.89
CA VAL A 21 64.90 -4.92 -33.24
C VAL A 21 65.90 -4.49 -32.17
N ARG A 22 66.55 -3.39 -32.41
CA ARG A 22 67.36 -2.72 -31.37
C ARG A 22 66.46 -2.19 -30.26
N PRO A 23 66.74 -2.39 -28.95
CA PRO A 23 65.93 -1.83 -27.90
C PRO A 23 66.05 -0.29 -27.93
N ALA A 24 64.89 0.38 -28.06
CA ALA A 24 64.83 1.82 -27.95
C ALA A 24 65.12 2.19 -26.47
N ARG A 25 66.15 3.00 -26.25
CA ARG A 25 66.42 3.58 -24.95
C ARG A 25 65.29 4.60 -24.63
N LEU A 26 64.42 4.26 -23.69
CA LEU A 26 63.46 5.21 -23.12
C LEU A 26 64.28 6.31 -22.42
N THR A 27 64.16 7.54 -22.87
CA THR A 27 64.73 8.71 -22.23
C THR A 27 64.02 8.93 -20.88
N ALA A 28 64.74 9.46 -19.88
CA ALA A 28 64.19 9.72 -18.53
C ALA A 28 62.87 10.50 -18.57
N ALA A 29 62.67 11.37 -19.57
CA ALA A 29 61.43 12.11 -19.77
C ALA A 29 60.22 11.20 -20.15
N GLY A 30 60.46 10.14 -20.94
CA GLY A 30 59.38 9.19 -21.29
C GLY A 30 58.96 8.30 -20.12
N ALA A 31 59.89 7.92 -19.25
CA ALA A 31 59.59 7.17 -18.04
C ALA A 31 58.79 8.01 -17.04
N THR A 32 59.14 9.30 -16.88
CA THR A 32 58.39 10.23 -16.00
C THR A 32 56.97 10.49 -16.52
N LEU A 33 56.78 10.63 -17.83
CA LEU A 33 55.47 10.82 -18.41
C LEU A 33 54.58 9.56 -18.27
N LEU A 34 55.15 8.37 -18.44
CA LEU A 34 54.46 7.10 -18.25
C LEU A 34 54.05 6.90 -16.77
N THR A 35 54.94 7.26 -15.84
CA THR A 35 54.63 7.19 -14.41
C THR A 35 53.56 8.21 -14.02
N LEU A 36 53.59 9.42 -14.57
CA LEU A 36 52.54 10.44 -14.34
C LEU A 36 51.16 10.00 -14.92
N VAL A 37 51.17 9.40 -16.11
CA VAL A 37 49.93 8.87 -16.72
C VAL A 37 49.40 7.67 -15.94
N VAL A 38 50.26 6.77 -15.43
CA VAL A 38 49.82 5.65 -14.59
C VAL A 38 49.36 6.15 -13.22
N VAL A 39 49.97 7.15 -12.62
CA VAL A 39 49.51 7.79 -11.37
C VAL A 39 48.21 8.55 -11.60
N LEU A 40 48.03 9.23 -12.72
CA LEU A 40 46.75 9.86 -13.09
C LEU A 40 45.67 8.82 -13.42
N LEU A 41 46.01 7.70 -14.04
CA LEU A 41 45.07 6.59 -14.28
C LEU A 41 44.77 5.83 -12.99
N LEU A 42 45.69 5.71 -12.04
CA LEU A 42 45.47 5.13 -10.72
C LEU A 42 44.68 6.09 -9.79
N ALA A 43 44.84 7.41 -9.96
CA ALA A 43 44.00 8.40 -9.30
C ALA A 43 42.55 8.40 -9.86
N TRP A 44 42.32 7.80 -11.04
CA TRP A 44 40.98 7.54 -11.60
C TRP A 44 40.45 6.13 -11.28
N VAL A 45 41.08 5.34 -10.43
CA VAL A 45 40.37 4.32 -9.67
C VAL A 45 39.51 5.10 -8.68
N ALA A 46 38.37 5.53 -9.17
CA ALA A 46 37.35 6.18 -8.37
C ALA A 46 37.11 5.32 -7.15
N VAL A 47 37.65 5.74 -6.00
CA VAL A 47 37.02 5.43 -4.73
C VAL A 47 35.54 5.63 -4.99
N ALA A 48 34.75 4.58 -4.87
CA ALA A 48 33.29 4.69 -5.08
C ALA A 48 32.82 5.68 -4.03
N GLU A 49 32.74 6.95 -4.44
CA GLU A 49 32.37 8.06 -3.57
C GLU A 49 31.06 7.71 -2.92
N ALA A 50 31.06 7.77 -1.62
CA ALA A 50 29.88 7.70 -0.83
C ALA A 50 29.01 8.87 -1.27
N ALA A 51 27.89 8.59 -1.89
CA ALA A 51 27.00 9.61 -2.41
C ALA A 51 25.69 9.59 -1.63
N VAL A 52 25.21 10.78 -1.28
CA VAL A 52 23.88 11.03 -0.72
C VAL A 52 23.04 11.73 -1.77
N TRP A 53 21.81 11.26 -2.03
CA TRP A 53 20.87 11.91 -2.92
C TRP A 53 19.42 11.66 -2.52
N VAL A 54 18.51 12.46 -3.03
CA VAL A 54 17.07 12.43 -2.72
C VAL A 54 16.28 11.94 -3.92
N ILE A 55 15.29 11.07 -3.68
CA ILE A 55 14.31 10.65 -4.69
C ILE A 55 12.88 10.76 -4.16
N PRO A 56 11.86 10.96 -5.03
CA PRO A 56 10.47 10.97 -4.62
C PRO A 56 10.04 9.68 -3.91
N ALA A 57 9.05 9.79 -3.01
CA ALA A 57 8.52 8.67 -2.22
C ALA A 57 8.16 7.45 -3.05
N ALA A 58 7.44 7.64 -4.17
CA ALA A 58 6.99 6.54 -5.04
C ALA A 58 8.09 5.94 -5.94
N SER A 59 9.30 6.50 -5.92
CA SER A 59 10.44 5.99 -6.69
C SER A 59 10.99 4.70 -6.09
N ARG A 60 11.73 3.95 -6.91
CA ARG A 60 12.41 2.72 -6.45
C ARG A 60 13.91 2.90 -6.50
N ALA A 61 14.54 2.91 -5.34
CA ALA A 61 15.97 2.71 -5.23
C ALA A 61 16.26 1.21 -5.12
N TYR A 62 16.79 0.62 -6.18
CA TYR A 62 17.26 -0.76 -6.16
C TYR A 62 18.65 -0.85 -5.50
N PRO A 63 19.09 -2.02 -5.05
CA PRO A 63 20.43 -2.17 -4.45
C PRO A 63 21.58 -1.66 -5.33
N SER A 64 21.40 -1.70 -6.64
CA SER A 64 22.39 -1.25 -7.65
C SER A 64 22.14 0.16 -8.18
N THR A 65 21.13 0.87 -7.70
CA THR A 65 20.80 2.22 -8.18
C THR A 65 22.01 3.14 -8.04
N LYS A 66 22.36 3.82 -9.13
CA LYS A 66 23.44 4.80 -9.14
C LYS A 66 23.03 6.09 -8.42
N ALA A 67 24.00 6.82 -7.91
CA ALA A 67 23.76 8.12 -7.28
C ALA A 67 23.05 9.08 -8.25
N GLY A 68 22.11 9.85 -7.71
CA GLY A 68 21.41 10.93 -8.41
C GLY A 68 21.99 12.29 -8.03
N ALA A 69 21.60 13.34 -8.73
CA ALA A 69 22.11 14.70 -8.53
C ALA A 69 21.32 15.52 -7.48
N ARG A 70 20.08 15.14 -7.15
CA ARG A 70 19.23 15.93 -6.25
C ARG A 70 19.66 15.75 -4.80
N GLN A 71 19.99 16.84 -4.13
CA GLN A 71 20.41 16.88 -2.72
C GLN A 71 19.54 17.80 -1.87
N THR A 72 18.32 18.08 -2.28
CA THR A 72 17.38 18.92 -1.53
C THR A 72 16.02 18.24 -1.41
N ILE A 73 15.36 18.44 -0.28
CA ILE A 73 13.99 18.00 -0.02
C ILE A 73 13.07 19.23 -0.13
N ASP A 74 12.05 19.12 -0.97
CA ASP A 74 11.05 20.16 -1.16
C ASP A 74 9.67 19.50 -1.19
N LEU A 75 8.93 19.61 -0.09
CA LEU A 75 7.62 19.02 0.14
C LEU A 75 6.58 20.11 0.34
N ASP A 76 5.34 19.76 0.08
CA ASP A 76 4.18 20.58 0.43
C ASP A 76 3.06 19.69 0.95
N ALA A 77 2.29 20.15 1.95
CA ALA A 77 1.23 19.37 2.58
C ALA A 77 0.10 20.26 3.10
N ALA A 78 -1.11 19.72 3.11
CA ALA A 78 -2.25 20.27 3.82
C ALA A 78 -2.23 19.86 5.31
N GLY A 79 -3.09 20.48 6.13
CA GLY A 79 -3.26 20.05 7.52
C GLY A 79 -3.83 18.63 7.60
N ASN A 80 -3.24 17.80 8.45
CA ASN A 80 -3.47 16.36 8.63
C ASN A 80 -3.03 15.49 7.44
N GLU A 81 -2.08 15.96 6.64
CA GLU A 81 -1.47 15.20 5.54
C GLU A 81 -0.10 14.65 5.92
N TYR A 82 0.24 13.51 5.34
CA TYR A 82 1.57 12.88 5.46
C TYR A 82 2.31 13.01 4.14
N GLN A 83 3.55 13.46 4.18
CA GLN A 83 4.40 13.55 2.99
C GLN A 83 5.72 12.83 3.18
N GLY A 84 6.06 11.96 2.24
CA GLY A 84 7.26 11.14 2.29
C GLY A 84 8.29 11.50 1.24
N VAL A 85 9.55 11.18 1.54
CA VAL A 85 10.68 11.30 0.60
C VAL A 85 11.71 10.22 0.92
N GLN A 86 12.48 9.80 -0.08
CA GLN A 86 13.57 8.87 0.16
C GLN A 86 14.94 9.56 0.07
N VAL A 87 15.76 9.38 1.11
CA VAL A 87 17.17 9.79 1.14
C VAL A 87 17.99 8.54 0.94
N CYS A 88 18.72 8.49 -0.17
CA CYS A 88 19.54 7.35 -0.56
C CYS A 88 20.98 7.59 -0.22
N VAL A 89 21.62 6.58 0.36
CA VAL A 89 23.03 6.58 0.69
C VAL A 89 23.72 5.46 -0.07
N ARG A 90 24.82 5.76 -0.78
CA ARG A 90 25.60 4.76 -1.52
C ARG A 90 26.96 4.54 -0.83
N GLY A 91 27.27 3.27 -0.62
CA GLY A 91 28.53 2.83 0.01
C GLY A 91 28.41 1.38 0.47
N GLY A 92 29.51 0.74 0.87
CA GLY A 92 29.52 -0.65 1.33
C GLY A 92 28.93 -0.85 2.73
N ASP A 93 29.46 -1.84 3.47
CA ASP A 93 29.09 -2.07 4.88
C ASP A 93 29.56 -0.88 5.73
N ARG A 94 28.61 -0.02 6.08
CA ARG A 94 28.88 1.27 6.71
C ARG A 94 27.98 1.52 7.90
N LYS A 95 28.40 2.48 8.72
CA LYS A 95 27.59 3.07 9.77
C LYS A 95 27.04 4.40 9.28
N VAL A 96 25.74 4.49 9.13
CA VAL A 96 25.03 5.68 8.64
C VAL A 96 24.21 6.28 9.79
N ARG A 97 24.23 7.60 9.93
CA ARG A 97 23.39 8.34 10.86
C ARG A 97 22.68 9.47 10.13
N LEU A 98 21.37 9.58 10.35
CA LEU A 98 20.56 10.69 9.91
C LEU A 98 20.09 11.46 11.15
N SER A 99 20.32 12.77 11.20
CA SER A 99 19.92 13.63 12.32
C SER A 99 19.49 15.00 11.82
N TRP A 100 18.66 15.68 12.59
CA TRP A 100 18.33 17.08 12.34
C TRP A 100 19.41 17.98 12.93
N THR A 101 19.72 19.09 12.25
CA THR A 101 20.57 20.14 12.81
C THR A 101 19.80 20.97 13.83
N THR A 102 20.50 21.70 14.68
CA THR A 102 19.90 22.45 15.80
C THR A 102 19.07 23.65 15.35
N ASP A 103 19.24 24.14 14.14
CA ASP A 103 18.48 25.21 13.50
C ASP A 103 17.22 24.71 12.76
N SER A 104 16.96 23.42 12.79
CA SER A 104 15.77 22.82 12.16
C SER A 104 14.49 23.21 12.90
N HIS A 105 13.44 23.55 12.14
CA HIS A 105 12.17 23.99 12.72
C HIS A 105 11.46 22.84 13.45
N PRO A 106 10.95 23.05 14.70
CA PRO A 106 10.30 22.00 15.52
C PRO A 106 9.15 21.29 14.82
N LEU A 107 8.32 22.01 14.05
CA LEU A 107 7.23 21.38 13.28
C LEU A 107 7.72 20.19 12.45
N ILE A 108 8.88 20.30 11.82
CA ILE A 108 9.44 19.22 11.00
C ILE A 108 10.04 18.15 11.90
N VAL A 109 10.85 18.55 12.88
CA VAL A 109 11.59 17.64 13.75
C VAL A 109 10.67 16.75 14.58
N ASP A 110 9.65 17.35 15.19
CA ASP A 110 8.74 16.66 16.12
C ASP A 110 7.70 15.78 15.41
N ASN A 111 7.46 16.02 14.12
CA ASN A 111 6.49 15.29 13.32
C ASN A 111 7.13 14.44 12.21
N ALA A 112 8.44 14.27 12.23
CA ALA A 112 9.16 13.44 11.28
C ALA A 112 9.38 12.02 11.81
N GLU A 113 9.18 11.05 10.94
CA GLU A 113 9.51 9.64 11.18
C GLU A 113 10.60 9.18 10.21
N LEU A 114 11.53 8.38 10.72
CA LEU A 114 12.59 7.77 9.93
C LEU A 114 12.37 6.27 9.81
N SER A 115 12.43 5.76 8.60
CA SER A 115 12.48 4.33 8.34
C SER A 115 13.61 3.99 7.38
N ARG A 116 14.26 2.86 7.60
CA ARG A 116 15.14 2.27 6.60
C ARG A 116 14.32 1.41 5.65
N VAL A 117 14.46 1.63 4.35
CA VAL A 117 13.80 0.80 3.34
C VAL A 117 14.57 -0.52 3.19
N PHE A 118 13.91 -1.62 3.51
CA PHE A 118 14.47 -2.94 3.34
C PHE A 118 14.10 -3.53 1.99
N TYR A 119 14.87 -4.53 1.57
CA TYR A 119 14.64 -5.24 0.32
C TYR A 119 14.09 -6.64 0.57
N VAL A 120 13.12 -7.01 -0.23
CA VAL A 120 12.59 -8.38 -0.27
C VAL A 120 12.98 -9.05 -1.59
N LYS A 121 13.36 -10.32 -1.53
CA LYS A 121 13.80 -11.08 -2.70
C LYS A 121 12.62 -11.74 -3.40
N VAL A 122 12.23 -11.22 -4.54
CA VAL A 122 11.27 -11.86 -5.45
C VAL A 122 12.02 -12.92 -6.27
N THR A 123 11.80 -14.17 -5.97
CA THR A 123 12.37 -15.30 -6.74
C THR A 123 11.46 -15.72 -7.89
N THR A 124 10.15 -15.61 -7.69
CA THR A 124 9.13 -15.90 -8.69
C THR A 124 8.32 -14.64 -8.95
N PRO A 125 8.49 -13.99 -10.11
CA PRO A 125 7.76 -12.78 -10.46
C PRO A 125 6.24 -12.99 -10.48
N THR A 126 5.51 -11.92 -10.24
CA THR A 126 4.05 -11.93 -10.39
C THR A 126 3.67 -12.27 -11.83
N THR A 127 2.75 -13.21 -11.98
CA THR A 127 2.38 -13.79 -13.29
C THR A 127 1.93 -12.72 -14.29
N LYS A 128 2.41 -12.80 -15.53
CA LYS A 128 2.07 -11.90 -16.67
C LYS A 128 2.42 -10.42 -16.45
N LEU A 129 3.17 -10.09 -15.42
CA LEU A 129 3.56 -8.70 -15.14
C LEU A 129 4.75 -8.25 -16.00
N GLY A 130 5.65 -9.17 -16.33
CA GLY A 130 6.91 -8.89 -17.02
C GLY A 130 8.00 -8.33 -16.10
N SER A 131 7.78 -8.39 -14.79
CA SER A 131 8.82 -8.14 -13.79
C SER A 131 9.87 -9.25 -13.80
N ARG A 132 11.07 -8.97 -13.27
CA ARG A 132 12.19 -9.93 -13.21
C ARG A 132 12.41 -10.41 -11.78
N PRO A 133 12.98 -11.61 -11.57
CA PRO A 133 13.51 -11.97 -10.26
C PRO A 133 14.53 -10.94 -9.80
N GLY A 134 14.54 -10.63 -8.50
CA GLY A 134 15.45 -9.61 -7.97
C GLY A 134 15.07 -9.14 -6.58
N TRP A 135 15.78 -8.13 -6.12
CA TRP A 135 15.53 -7.46 -4.86
C TRP A 135 14.68 -6.22 -5.08
N TYR A 136 13.58 -6.11 -4.35
CA TYR A 136 12.63 -5.01 -4.44
C TYR A 136 12.54 -4.27 -3.12
N PRO A 137 12.63 -2.93 -3.12
CA PRO A 137 12.41 -2.13 -1.90
C PRO A 137 10.92 -2.17 -1.55
N ASP A 138 10.58 -2.45 -0.27
CA ASP A 138 9.19 -2.42 0.16
C ASP A 138 9.01 -2.21 1.68
N PRO A 139 9.58 -3.00 2.65
CA PRO A 139 9.39 -2.77 4.07
C PRO A 139 10.04 -1.48 4.55
N LEU A 140 9.32 -0.68 5.33
CA LEU A 140 9.78 0.55 5.98
C LEU A 140 10.08 0.27 7.45
N VAL A 141 11.28 -0.23 7.74
CA VAL A 141 11.65 -0.61 9.10
C VAL A 141 12.00 0.63 9.92
N PRO A 142 11.24 0.95 11.00
CA PRO A 142 11.43 2.16 11.79
C PRO A 142 12.85 2.30 12.35
N ARG A 143 13.34 3.52 12.40
CA ARG A 143 14.64 3.91 12.95
C ARG A 143 14.51 5.26 13.66
N ASP A 144 15.41 5.50 14.61
CA ASP A 144 15.47 6.76 15.31
C ASP A 144 16.45 7.72 14.60
N PHE A 145 16.06 8.98 14.50
CA PHE A 145 17.00 10.04 14.12
C PHE A 145 18.12 10.14 15.17
N GLY A 146 19.33 10.45 14.72
CA GLY A 146 20.51 10.52 15.57
C GLY A 146 21.14 9.16 15.90
N ALA A 147 20.40 8.04 15.75
CA ALA A 147 20.96 6.72 15.99
C ALA A 147 21.87 6.25 14.83
N THR A 148 23.02 5.70 15.18
CA THR A 148 23.92 5.11 14.20
C THR A 148 23.40 3.74 13.75
N GLN A 149 23.23 3.58 12.45
CA GLN A 149 22.69 2.39 11.82
C GLN A 149 23.83 1.59 11.15
N SER A 150 24.02 0.36 11.56
CA SER A 150 24.81 -0.59 10.75
C SER A 150 24.02 -1.01 9.52
N VAL A 151 24.66 -0.99 8.36
CA VAL A 151 24.08 -1.44 7.09
C VAL A 151 24.82 -2.71 6.64
N PRO A 152 24.56 -3.88 7.28
CA PRO A 152 25.23 -5.10 6.90
C PRO A 152 24.76 -5.60 5.54
N GLY A 153 25.68 -6.11 4.72
CA GLY A 153 25.40 -6.66 3.39
C GLY A 153 24.36 -7.79 3.37
N SER A 154 24.16 -8.45 4.53
CA SER A 154 23.14 -9.51 4.64
C SER A 154 21.68 -9.03 4.55
N VAL A 155 21.41 -7.74 4.79
CA VAL A 155 20.09 -7.13 4.72
C VAL A 155 20.00 -6.05 3.64
N ASN A 156 21.15 -5.64 3.09
CA ASN A 156 21.24 -4.78 1.93
C ASN A 156 22.10 -5.47 0.85
N PRO A 157 21.45 -6.06 -0.18
CA PRO A 157 22.14 -6.86 -1.19
C PRO A 157 22.99 -6.04 -2.18
N GLY A 158 23.25 -4.77 -1.92
CA GLY A 158 24.03 -3.90 -2.79
C GLY A 158 24.46 -2.60 -2.12
N PRO A 159 25.19 -1.74 -2.84
CA PRO A 159 25.78 -0.54 -2.27
C PRO A 159 24.80 0.58 -1.93
N THR A 160 23.54 0.53 -2.39
CA THR A 160 22.54 1.59 -2.18
C THR A 160 21.58 1.23 -1.06
N THR A 161 21.47 2.11 -0.08
CA THR A 161 20.54 2.01 1.05
C THR A 161 19.61 3.22 1.05
N PRO A 162 18.32 3.07 0.81
CA PRO A 162 17.36 4.16 0.94
C PRO A 162 16.85 4.24 2.39
N PHE A 163 16.67 5.47 2.86
CA PHE A 163 15.94 5.82 4.06
C PHE A 163 14.68 6.60 3.66
N TYR A 164 13.57 6.30 4.30
CA TYR A 164 12.30 6.97 4.09
C TYR A 164 12.08 7.97 5.23
N VAL A 165 12.01 9.24 4.90
CA VAL A 165 11.65 10.32 5.82
C VAL A 165 10.19 10.67 5.55
N LEU A 166 9.35 10.54 6.56
CA LEU A 166 7.93 10.85 6.53
C LEU A 166 7.67 12.02 7.47
N VAL A 167 6.92 13.02 7.03
CA VAL A 167 6.49 14.16 7.87
C VAL A 167 4.97 14.20 7.88
N HIS A 168 4.38 14.26 9.07
CA HIS A 168 2.97 14.54 9.29
C HIS A 168 2.79 16.03 9.59
N VAL A 169 1.88 16.70 8.89
CA VAL A 169 1.48 18.07 9.22
C VAL A 169 0.23 18.02 10.09
N PRO A 170 0.29 18.34 11.39
CA PRO A 170 -0.90 18.33 12.24
C PRO A 170 -2.00 19.24 11.72
N LEU A 171 -3.26 18.87 11.92
CA LEU A 171 -4.39 19.72 11.58
C LEU A 171 -4.34 21.02 12.40
N GLY A 172 -4.56 22.15 11.74
CA GLY A 172 -4.49 23.47 12.37
C GLY A 172 -3.08 24.06 12.45
N THR A 173 -2.09 23.41 11.83
CA THR A 173 -0.76 24.01 11.63
C THR A 173 -0.90 25.31 10.85
N VAL A 174 -0.21 26.36 11.30
CA VAL A 174 -0.20 27.66 10.63
C VAL A 174 0.32 27.51 9.20
N PRO A 175 -0.38 28.02 8.18
CA PRO A 175 0.12 27.96 6.80
C PRO A 175 1.42 28.75 6.64
N GLY A 176 2.33 28.26 5.78
CA GLY A 176 3.61 28.92 5.58
C GLY A 176 4.71 27.97 5.12
N GLU A 177 5.92 28.50 5.07
CA GLU A 177 7.13 27.74 4.72
C GLU A 177 7.95 27.47 5.99
N TYR A 178 8.34 26.22 6.14
CA TYR A 178 9.13 25.70 7.25
C TYR A 178 10.42 25.09 6.70
N THR A 179 11.52 25.30 7.37
CA THR A 179 12.84 24.82 6.93
C THR A 179 13.51 23.98 8.01
N ALA A 180 14.29 23.02 7.57
CA ALA A 180 15.15 22.19 8.40
C ALA A 180 16.39 21.76 7.59
N THR A 181 17.36 21.19 8.24
CA THR A 181 18.51 20.57 7.58
C THR A 181 18.68 19.15 8.11
N LEU A 182 18.57 18.18 7.19
CA LEU A 182 18.82 16.78 7.50
C LEU A 182 20.30 16.46 7.26
N ARG A 183 21.04 16.24 8.34
CA ARG A 183 22.44 15.82 8.29
C ARG A 183 22.55 14.32 8.10
N VAL A 184 23.26 13.90 7.06
CA VAL A 184 23.55 12.51 6.75
C VAL A 184 25.04 12.27 6.93
N GLU A 185 25.40 11.49 7.93
CA GLU A 185 26.77 11.04 8.16
C GLU A 185 26.91 9.63 7.61
N ASN A 186 27.72 9.51 6.58
CA ASN A 186 27.96 8.25 5.90
C ASN A 186 29.33 7.71 6.33
N ASP A 187 29.36 6.51 6.89
CA ASP A 187 30.53 5.89 7.50
C ASP A 187 31.05 6.60 8.78
N VAL A 188 30.17 6.77 9.74
CA VAL A 188 30.43 7.43 11.04
C VAL A 188 31.69 6.90 11.77
N ALA A 189 32.12 5.66 11.53
CA ALA A 189 33.30 5.05 12.16
C ALA A 189 34.56 5.18 11.34
N GLY A 190 34.47 5.46 10.03
CA GLY A 190 35.64 5.50 9.11
C GLY A 190 36.05 6.91 8.67
N GLY A 191 35.49 7.97 9.27
CA GLY A 191 35.78 9.34 8.84
C GLY A 191 35.16 9.72 7.49
N GLY A 192 33.98 9.14 7.17
CA GLY A 192 33.32 9.33 5.91
C GLY A 192 32.63 10.68 5.75
N GLU A 193 31.92 10.83 4.64
CA GLU A 193 31.29 12.07 4.20
C GLU A 193 30.13 12.49 5.13
N VAL A 194 30.05 13.79 5.42
CA VAL A 194 28.90 14.45 6.05
C VAL A 194 28.22 15.32 5.00
N VAL A 195 26.94 15.06 4.76
CA VAL A 195 26.12 15.81 3.80
C VAL A 195 24.94 16.43 4.52
N ASP A 196 24.84 17.75 4.46
CA ASP A 196 23.68 18.48 4.94
C ASP A 196 22.68 18.63 3.78
N VAL A 197 21.50 18.03 3.95
CA VAL A 197 20.41 18.04 2.96
C VAL A 197 19.39 19.08 3.38
N PRO A 198 19.27 20.23 2.67
CA PRO A 198 18.25 21.22 2.94
C PRO A 198 16.85 20.64 2.80
N PHE A 199 16.00 20.93 3.76
CA PHE A 199 14.62 20.49 3.84
C PHE A 199 13.68 21.69 3.89
N LYS A 200 12.75 21.76 2.95
CA LYS A 200 11.70 22.77 2.87
C LYS A 200 10.35 22.09 2.88
N LEU A 201 9.43 22.57 3.72
CA LEU A 201 8.04 22.14 3.82
C LEU A 201 7.13 23.36 3.68
N ARG A 202 6.27 23.37 2.65
CA ARG A 202 5.16 24.32 2.56
C ARG A 202 3.91 23.71 3.17
N VAL A 203 3.29 24.41 4.10
CA VAL A 203 1.98 24.06 4.66
C VAL A 203 0.90 24.92 4.03
N TRP A 204 -0.10 24.27 3.42
CA TRP A 204 -1.25 24.94 2.80
C TRP A 204 -2.27 25.41 3.85
N ASN A 205 -3.10 26.41 3.53
CA ASN A 205 -4.09 26.97 4.47
C ASN A 205 -5.41 26.18 4.52
N PHE A 206 -5.38 24.91 4.21
CA PHE A 206 -6.51 23.98 4.34
C PHE A 206 -6.05 22.61 4.82
N GLY A 207 -7.02 21.78 5.21
CA GLY A 207 -6.76 20.42 5.66
C GLY A 207 -8.06 19.64 5.80
N TRP A 208 -7.97 18.44 6.35
CA TRP A 208 -9.12 17.55 6.61
C TRP A 208 -9.01 16.83 7.93
N GLN A 209 -10.13 16.54 8.57
CA GLN A 209 -10.17 15.79 9.82
C GLN A 209 -9.77 14.32 9.62
N GLN A 210 -10.24 13.73 8.51
CA GLN A 210 -9.96 12.36 8.13
C GLN A 210 -10.17 12.16 6.64
N ILE A 211 -9.50 11.16 6.07
CA ILE A 211 -9.71 10.74 4.68
C ILE A 211 -11.14 10.23 4.55
N SER A 212 -11.89 10.75 3.58
CA SER A 212 -13.33 10.46 3.42
C SER A 212 -13.64 9.14 2.73
N THR A 213 -12.63 8.47 2.17
CA THR A 213 -12.78 7.20 1.45
C THR A 213 -13.21 6.08 2.38
N ARG A 214 -14.34 5.42 2.07
CA ARG A 214 -14.79 4.21 2.77
C ARG A 214 -13.87 3.02 2.47
N SER A 215 -13.69 2.11 3.44
CA SER A 215 -12.77 1.00 3.20
C SER A 215 -13.04 -0.25 4.05
N ALA A 216 -12.52 -1.40 3.57
CA ALA A 216 -12.57 -2.68 4.27
C ALA A 216 -11.32 -3.50 3.96
N PHE A 217 -10.35 -3.51 4.86
CA PHE A 217 -9.11 -4.29 4.71
C PHE A 217 -9.12 -5.49 5.66
N ALA A 218 -9.09 -6.70 5.10
CA ALA A 218 -9.17 -7.90 5.90
C ALA A 218 -7.87 -8.19 6.66
N MET A 219 -7.97 -8.31 7.98
CA MET A 219 -6.86 -8.64 8.85
C MET A 219 -7.00 -10.07 9.39
N SER A 220 -5.89 -10.83 9.38
CA SER A 220 -5.83 -12.19 9.91
C SER A 220 -5.25 -12.19 11.33
N GLN A 221 -6.08 -12.51 12.32
CA GLN A 221 -5.61 -12.72 13.71
C GLN A 221 -4.65 -13.91 13.83
N ASP A 222 -4.89 -14.98 13.09
CA ASP A 222 -4.04 -16.17 13.15
C ASP A 222 -2.63 -15.87 12.63
N ASN A 223 -2.52 -15.12 11.54
CA ASN A 223 -1.21 -14.68 11.06
C ASN A 223 -0.54 -13.71 12.04
N LEU A 224 -1.32 -12.84 12.67
CA LEU A 224 -0.82 -11.94 13.70
C LEU A 224 -0.24 -12.73 14.89
N LYS A 225 -1.00 -13.69 15.46
CA LYS A 225 -0.52 -14.56 16.55
C LYS A 225 0.75 -15.32 16.17
N ARG A 226 0.83 -15.84 14.95
CA ARG A 226 1.99 -16.61 14.46
C ARG A 226 3.24 -15.76 14.23
N SER A 227 3.09 -14.45 14.09
CA SER A 227 4.20 -13.51 13.99
C SER A 227 4.83 -13.14 15.32
N LEU A 228 4.18 -13.47 16.42
CA LEU A 228 4.62 -13.14 17.78
C LEU A 228 5.46 -14.28 18.38
N PRO A 229 6.26 -14.05 19.43
CA PRO A 229 6.97 -15.11 20.15
C PRO A 229 6.02 -16.22 20.61
N ARG A 230 6.50 -17.48 20.63
CA ARG A 230 5.65 -18.62 21.02
C ARG A 230 5.08 -18.53 22.43
N ASN A 231 5.82 -17.88 23.34
CA ASN A 231 5.43 -17.66 24.73
C ASN A 231 4.67 -16.34 24.95
N PHE A 232 4.41 -15.57 23.91
CA PHE A 232 3.67 -14.32 24.04
C PHE A 232 2.19 -14.59 24.32
N ASN A 233 1.71 -14.06 25.42
CA ASN A 233 0.29 -14.17 25.79
C ASN A 233 -0.56 -13.16 24.97
N PHE A 234 -1.12 -13.60 23.84
CA PHE A 234 -2.02 -12.80 23.02
C PHE A 234 -3.44 -12.79 23.60
N ALA A 235 -3.59 -12.22 24.79
CA ALA A 235 -4.86 -12.06 25.51
C ALA A 235 -4.88 -10.76 26.30
N GLY A 236 -6.04 -10.37 26.85
CA GLY A 236 -6.20 -9.20 27.71
C GLY A 236 -5.60 -7.93 27.13
N GLN A 237 -4.82 -7.22 27.92
CA GLN A 237 -4.17 -5.95 27.54
C GLN A 237 -3.18 -6.11 26.39
N ASN A 238 -2.40 -7.19 26.36
CA ASN A 238 -1.46 -7.44 25.27
C ASN A 238 -2.18 -7.55 23.92
N LYS A 239 -3.32 -8.23 23.86
CA LYS A 239 -4.14 -8.28 22.64
C LYS A 239 -4.67 -6.91 22.27
N ALA A 240 -5.16 -6.14 23.23
CA ALA A 240 -5.69 -4.81 23.00
C ALA A 240 -4.61 -3.88 22.44
N GLU A 241 -3.40 -3.89 23.01
CA GLU A 241 -2.27 -3.08 22.56
C GLU A 241 -1.84 -3.43 21.14
N VAL A 242 -1.64 -4.71 20.84
CA VAL A 242 -1.27 -5.15 19.47
C VAL A 242 -2.35 -4.74 18.47
N LEU A 243 -3.63 -4.95 18.76
CA LEU A 243 -4.71 -4.56 17.87
C LEU A 243 -4.80 -3.03 17.69
N ARG A 244 -4.60 -2.28 18.79
CA ARG A 244 -4.55 -0.81 18.73
C ARG A 244 -3.49 -0.35 17.75
N ASN A 245 -2.27 -0.87 17.85
CA ASN A 245 -1.17 -0.49 16.98
C ASN A 245 -1.46 -0.78 15.49
N PHE A 246 -2.11 -1.92 15.19
CA PHE A 246 -2.54 -2.25 13.83
C PHE A 246 -3.63 -1.32 13.32
N TYR A 247 -4.65 -1.03 14.14
CA TYR A 247 -5.77 -0.18 13.71
C TYR A 247 -5.38 1.30 13.65
N THR A 248 -4.46 1.75 14.50
CA THR A 248 -3.88 3.10 14.41
C THR A 248 -3.14 3.28 13.10
N MET A 249 -2.28 2.33 12.73
CA MET A 249 -1.61 2.37 11.42
C MET A 249 -2.62 2.37 10.27
N MET A 250 -3.66 1.55 10.32
CA MET A 250 -4.70 1.56 9.29
C MET A 250 -5.39 2.93 9.20
N LYS A 251 -5.75 3.53 10.32
CA LYS A 251 -6.36 4.87 10.37
C LYS A 251 -5.45 5.95 9.81
N GLN A 252 -4.17 5.95 10.18
CA GLN A 252 -3.16 6.88 9.65
C GLN A 252 -3.00 6.79 8.13
N HIS A 253 -3.38 5.65 7.55
CA HIS A 253 -3.36 5.43 6.10
C HIS A 253 -4.76 5.57 5.45
N GLY A 254 -5.75 6.11 6.17
CA GLY A 254 -7.11 6.31 5.65
C GLY A 254 -7.86 5.03 5.32
N ILE A 255 -7.49 3.92 5.97
CA ILE A 255 -8.13 2.61 5.77
C ILE A 255 -8.62 2.00 7.09
N SER A 256 -9.59 1.09 6.98
CA SER A 256 -10.26 0.46 8.12
C SER A 256 -10.18 -1.06 8.05
N PRO A 257 -10.12 -1.76 9.19
CA PRO A 257 -10.23 -3.20 9.22
C PRO A 257 -11.64 -3.63 8.82
N THR A 258 -11.76 -4.74 8.08
CA THR A 258 -13.10 -5.29 7.79
C THR A 258 -13.87 -5.55 9.08
N THR A 259 -13.22 -6.07 10.10
CA THR A 259 -13.84 -6.41 11.39
C THR A 259 -12.92 -6.05 12.55
N VAL A 260 -13.46 -5.41 13.57
CA VAL A 260 -12.78 -5.29 14.87
C VAL A 260 -12.79 -6.66 15.56
N HIS A 261 -11.60 -7.14 15.96
CA HIS A 261 -11.40 -8.52 16.40
C HIS A 261 -11.81 -8.81 17.86
N TYR A 262 -12.93 -8.25 18.27
CA TYR A 262 -13.70 -8.67 19.45
C TYR A 262 -15.13 -8.95 18.99
N LEU A 263 -15.62 -10.16 19.24
CA LEU A 263 -16.93 -10.60 18.77
C LEU A 263 -17.82 -10.96 19.96
N PRO A 264 -19.10 -10.58 19.96
CA PRO A 264 -20.05 -10.98 21.01
C PRO A 264 -20.30 -12.50 20.94
N LYS A 265 -20.80 -13.08 22.00
CA LYS A 265 -21.26 -14.47 22.02
C LYS A 265 -22.78 -14.50 21.98
N VAL A 266 -23.35 -15.51 21.36
CA VAL A 266 -24.80 -15.80 21.44
C VAL A 266 -25.05 -16.70 22.62
N SER A 267 -26.01 -16.38 23.46
CA SER A 267 -26.34 -17.16 24.66
C SER A 267 -27.04 -18.48 24.32
N ASP A 268 -27.86 -18.48 23.27
CA ASP A 268 -28.70 -19.61 22.90
C ASP A 268 -29.10 -19.63 21.41
N SER A 269 -29.95 -20.57 21.04
CA SER A 269 -30.47 -20.72 19.69
C SER A 269 -31.47 -19.62 19.28
N SER A 270 -31.98 -18.82 20.22
CA SER A 270 -32.91 -17.70 19.96
C SER A 270 -32.21 -16.48 19.33
N GLY A 271 -30.87 -16.46 19.36
CA GLY A 271 -30.07 -15.34 18.89
C GLY A 271 -29.92 -14.23 19.94
N ALA A 272 -30.22 -14.49 21.20
CA ALA A 272 -29.92 -13.54 22.26
C ALA A 272 -28.40 -13.42 22.42
N THR A 273 -27.89 -12.19 22.49
CA THR A 273 -26.48 -11.96 22.77
C THR A 273 -26.21 -12.27 24.24
N ALA A 274 -25.10 -12.95 24.51
CA ALA A 274 -24.61 -13.02 25.86
C ALA A 274 -24.32 -11.59 26.35
N GLU A 275 -24.98 -11.19 27.42
CA GLU A 275 -24.59 -9.98 28.14
C GLU A 275 -23.13 -10.11 28.52
N GLY A 276 -22.34 -9.15 28.17
CA GLY A 276 -20.92 -9.20 28.45
C GLY A 276 -20.23 -7.94 28.00
N ASP A 277 -19.06 -7.79 28.49
CA ASP A 277 -18.09 -6.74 28.29
C ASP A 277 -17.61 -6.58 26.81
N TRP A 278 -18.35 -7.17 25.85
CA TRP A 278 -17.98 -7.14 24.44
C TRP A 278 -17.92 -5.71 23.89
N ALA A 279 -18.95 -4.93 24.11
CA ALA A 279 -19.04 -3.58 23.58
C ALA A 279 -17.97 -2.67 24.21
N ASN A 280 -17.68 -2.83 25.52
CA ASN A 280 -16.60 -2.10 26.18
C ASN A 280 -15.21 -2.50 25.66
N LYS A 281 -15.02 -3.75 25.21
CA LYS A 281 -13.78 -4.17 24.53
C LYS A 281 -13.64 -3.62 23.11
N VAL A 282 -14.74 -3.29 22.47
CA VAL A 282 -14.78 -2.73 21.10
C VAL A 282 -14.68 -1.20 21.12
N ALA A 283 -15.25 -0.54 22.13
CA ALA A 283 -15.29 0.90 22.28
C ALA A 283 -13.92 1.59 22.05
N PRO A 284 -12.80 1.12 22.64
CA PRO A 284 -11.49 1.73 22.40
C PRO A 284 -11.01 1.76 20.94
N PHE A 285 -11.69 1.05 20.05
CA PHE A 285 -11.37 1.02 18.63
C PHE A 285 -12.36 1.79 17.78
N LEU A 286 -13.61 1.92 18.20
CA LEU A 286 -14.68 2.55 17.43
C LEU A 286 -15.01 3.99 17.85
N ASP A 287 -14.82 4.33 19.13
CA ASP A 287 -15.10 5.68 19.62
C ASP A 287 -14.18 6.72 18.97
N GLU A 288 -14.65 7.97 18.93
CA GLU A 288 -13.89 9.13 18.46
C GLU A 288 -13.44 10.02 19.62
N THR A 289 -13.38 9.45 20.83
CA THR A 289 -12.90 10.12 22.03
C THR A 289 -11.39 9.99 22.19
N ASP A 290 -10.80 10.82 23.03
CA ASP A 290 -9.38 10.77 23.35
C ASP A 290 -8.96 9.37 23.80
N GLY A 291 -7.83 8.90 23.30
CA GLY A 291 -7.27 7.57 23.56
C GLY A 291 -7.93 6.41 22.82
N ALA A 292 -9.00 6.64 22.05
CA ALA A 292 -9.58 5.66 21.15
C ALA A 292 -8.94 5.73 19.74
N VAL A 293 -9.02 4.63 18.99
CA VAL A 293 -8.50 4.60 17.60
C VAL A 293 -9.43 5.34 16.65
N GLY A 294 -10.76 5.26 16.84
CA GLY A 294 -11.75 5.87 15.98
C GLY A 294 -11.73 5.29 14.55
N VAL A 295 -11.81 3.95 14.41
CA VAL A 295 -11.93 3.27 13.11
C VAL A 295 -13.13 3.82 12.34
N GLN A 296 -12.94 4.15 11.05
CA GLN A 296 -13.97 4.82 10.23
C GLN A 296 -15.05 3.87 9.71
N ASP A 297 -14.68 2.63 9.39
CA ASP A 297 -15.58 1.61 8.85
C ASP A 297 -15.38 0.29 9.56
N THR A 298 -16.45 -0.43 9.82
CA THR A 298 -16.36 -1.77 10.40
C THR A 298 -17.57 -2.62 10.01
N GLN A 299 -17.32 -3.90 9.82
CA GLN A 299 -18.40 -4.86 9.67
C GLN A 299 -19.10 -5.08 11.03
N LEU A 300 -20.42 -4.95 11.05
CA LEU A 300 -21.24 -5.44 12.17
C LEU A 300 -20.91 -6.94 12.38
N PRO A 301 -20.78 -7.42 13.65
CA PRO A 301 -20.33 -8.78 13.91
C PRO A 301 -21.38 -9.86 13.52
N PHE A 302 -21.67 -9.92 12.24
CA PHE A 302 -22.51 -10.94 11.60
C PHE A 302 -21.75 -11.46 10.36
N LEU A 303 -21.08 -12.59 10.53
CA LEU A 303 -20.18 -13.18 9.54
C LEU A 303 -20.77 -14.49 9.03
N ARG A 304 -20.23 -15.05 7.96
CA ARG A 304 -20.73 -16.30 7.33
C ARG A 304 -20.96 -17.45 8.31
N TRP A 305 -20.16 -17.56 9.35
CA TRP A 305 -20.20 -18.61 10.37
C TRP A 305 -20.27 -18.04 11.78
N PHE A 306 -20.74 -16.80 11.95
CA PHE A 306 -20.81 -16.12 13.23
C PHE A 306 -22.12 -15.33 13.33
N PRO A 307 -22.82 -15.30 14.47
CA PRO A 307 -22.44 -15.87 15.77
C PRO A 307 -22.69 -17.39 15.90
N TRP A 308 -23.32 -18.01 14.92
CA TRP A 308 -23.56 -19.45 14.92
C TRP A 308 -22.41 -20.23 14.26
N SER A 309 -22.19 -21.47 14.67
CA SER A 309 -21.23 -22.36 14.03
C SER A 309 -21.71 -22.83 12.64
N ARG A 310 -20.80 -23.41 11.85
CA ARG A 310 -21.11 -23.92 10.50
C ARG A 310 -22.21 -25.01 10.50
N SER A 311 -22.31 -25.78 11.57
CA SER A 311 -23.30 -26.86 11.73
C SER A 311 -24.67 -26.33 12.17
N GLN A 312 -24.73 -25.18 12.80
CA GLN A 312 -25.98 -24.57 13.26
C GLN A 312 -26.68 -23.87 12.11
N ARG A 313 -27.98 -24.07 12.01
CA ARG A 313 -28.85 -23.41 11.01
C ARG A 313 -29.85 -22.54 11.74
N PRO A 314 -29.49 -21.26 12.03
CA PRO A 314 -30.39 -20.40 12.79
C PRO A 314 -31.67 -20.12 12.00
N SER A 315 -32.79 -20.02 12.73
CA SER A 315 -34.07 -19.59 12.18
C SER A 315 -33.99 -18.12 11.73
N SER A 316 -34.93 -17.68 10.87
CA SER A 316 -35.02 -16.27 10.51
C SER A 316 -35.34 -15.38 11.71
N SER A 317 -36.09 -15.88 12.69
CA SER A 317 -36.38 -15.17 13.94
C SER A 317 -35.13 -14.99 14.81
N ALA A 318 -34.32 -16.03 14.96
CA ALA A 318 -33.05 -15.93 15.69
C ALA A 318 -32.08 -14.91 15.05
N ILE A 319 -31.93 -14.95 13.73
CA ILE A 319 -31.11 -13.97 13.00
C ILE A 319 -31.65 -12.55 13.19
N LEU A 320 -32.97 -12.36 13.04
CA LEU A 320 -33.59 -11.05 13.21
C LEU A 320 -33.47 -10.52 14.65
N ASN A 321 -33.58 -11.40 15.65
CA ASN A 321 -33.38 -11.05 17.06
C ASN A 321 -31.93 -10.58 17.30
N TYR A 322 -30.97 -11.38 16.89
CA TYR A 322 -29.53 -11.03 17.01
C TYR A 322 -29.21 -9.70 16.31
N LEU A 323 -29.60 -9.55 15.03
CA LEU A 323 -29.34 -8.33 14.28
C LEU A 323 -30.04 -7.11 14.90
N THR A 324 -31.24 -7.27 15.47
CA THR A 324 -31.94 -6.17 16.14
C THR A 324 -31.16 -5.70 17.38
N GLN A 325 -30.66 -6.63 18.20
CA GLN A 325 -29.83 -6.30 19.36
C GLN A 325 -28.54 -5.59 18.94
N MET A 326 -27.81 -6.14 17.96
CA MET A 326 -26.57 -5.53 17.45
C MET A 326 -26.80 -4.14 16.86
N THR A 327 -27.89 -3.96 16.10
CA THR A 327 -28.20 -2.66 15.48
C THR A 327 -28.54 -1.61 16.54
N ARG A 328 -29.25 -1.99 17.60
CA ARG A 328 -29.53 -1.10 18.74
C ARG A 328 -28.25 -0.69 19.48
N GLU A 329 -27.41 -1.64 19.84
CA GLU A 329 -26.13 -1.38 20.51
C GLU A 329 -25.26 -0.43 19.68
N TYR A 330 -25.14 -0.68 18.37
CA TYR A 330 -24.37 0.20 17.49
C TYR A 330 -24.98 1.60 17.40
N LYS A 331 -26.31 1.73 17.43
CA LYS A 331 -26.98 3.02 17.43
C LYS A 331 -26.79 3.77 18.72
N GLU A 332 -26.99 3.13 19.86
CA GLU A 332 -26.84 3.71 21.20
C GLU A 332 -25.44 4.24 21.45
N ARG A 333 -24.42 3.55 20.94
CA ARG A 333 -23.01 3.98 21.01
C ARG A 333 -22.57 4.92 19.89
N GLY A 334 -23.43 5.29 18.95
CA GLY A 334 -23.07 6.15 17.84
C GLY A 334 -22.26 5.46 16.70
N TRP A 335 -22.00 4.16 16.79
CA TRP A 335 -21.19 3.41 15.81
C TRP A 335 -21.93 3.04 14.53
N HIS A 336 -23.26 3.24 14.47
CA HIS A 336 -24.10 2.82 13.37
C HIS A 336 -23.71 3.43 12.00
N LYS A 337 -23.17 4.66 12.00
CA LYS A 337 -22.72 5.33 10.76
C LYS A 337 -21.50 4.67 10.12
N LYS A 338 -20.70 3.99 10.93
CA LYS A 338 -19.47 3.26 10.53
C LYS A 338 -19.76 1.83 10.08
N ALA A 339 -20.97 1.32 10.39
CA ALA A 339 -21.28 -0.10 10.28
C ALA A 339 -21.84 -0.48 8.90
N TYR A 340 -21.42 -1.65 8.45
CA TYR A 340 -22.05 -2.36 7.32
C TYR A 340 -22.14 -3.86 7.65
N ILE A 341 -22.98 -4.58 6.91
CA ILE A 341 -23.10 -6.04 6.99
C ILE A 341 -22.51 -6.65 5.73
N TYR A 342 -21.54 -7.55 5.89
CA TYR A 342 -20.91 -8.29 4.80
C TYR A 342 -20.80 -9.77 5.17
N ILE A 343 -21.66 -10.60 4.61
CA ILE A 343 -21.80 -12.01 5.01
C ILE A 343 -21.52 -13.01 3.89
N LEU A 344 -21.72 -12.60 2.64
CA LEU A 344 -21.51 -13.44 1.47
C LEU A 344 -20.53 -12.79 0.51
N ASP A 345 -19.59 -13.60 0.04
CA ASP A 345 -18.51 -13.21 -0.86
C ASP A 345 -18.69 -13.88 -2.23
N GLU A 346 -18.65 -13.08 -3.29
CA GLU A 346 -18.64 -13.51 -4.69
C GLU A 346 -19.73 -14.55 -5.01
N THR A 347 -20.99 -14.20 -4.83
CA THR A 347 -22.12 -15.10 -5.09
C THR A 347 -22.08 -15.62 -6.53
N THR A 348 -22.04 -16.94 -6.70
CA THR A 348 -21.94 -17.59 -8.01
C THR A 348 -23.12 -18.49 -8.32
N LYS A 349 -23.94 -18.80 -7.30
CA LYS A 349 -25.09 -19.70 -7.40
C LYS A 349 -26.36 -18.98 -6.98
N ARG A 350 -27.47 -19.33 -7.62
CA ARG A 350 -28.79 -18.82 -7.26
C ARG A 350 -29.18 -19.07 -5.80
N SER A 351 -28.71 -20.16 -5.20
CA SER A 351 -28.92 -20.42 -3.77
C SER A 351 -28.21 -19.42 -2.87
N GLU A 352 -26.99 -18.98 -3.25
CA GLU A 352 -26.23 -17.96 -2.54
C GLU A 352 -26.89 -16.59 -2.71
N GLU A 353 -27.39 -16.26 -3.90
CA GLU A 353 -28.14 -15.03 -4.15
C GLU A 353 -29.43 -14.97 -3.31
N ARG A 354 -30.22 -16.08 -3.24
CA ARG A 354 -31.39 -16.12 -2.35
C ARG A 354 -31.02 -16.01 -0.87
N GLN A 355 -29.86 -16.52 -0.50
CA GLN A 355 -29.35 -16.37 0.87
C GLN A 355 -28.96 -14.90 1.13
N ALA A 356 -28.33 -14.22 0.19
CA ALA A 356 -28.01 -12.80 0.28
C ALA A 356 -29.27 -11.96 0.47
N GLU A 357 -30.30 -12.21 -0.37
CA GLU A 357 -31.61 -11.55 -0.26
C GLU A 357 -32.26 -11.74 1.12
N ARG A 358 -32.27 -12.99 1.61
CA ARG A 358 -32.81 -13.30 2.94
C ARG A 358 -32.07 -12.51 4.03
N TYR A 359 -30.75 -12.48 4.01
CA TYR A 359 -29.98 -11.77 5.02
C TYR A 359 -30.12 -10.26 4.91
N ALA A 360 -30.12 -9.70 3.71
CA ALA A 360 -30.33 -8.28 3.50
C ALA A 360 -31.69 -7.83 4.03
N ARG A 361 -32.77 -8.57 3.72
CA ARG A 361 -34.10 -8.28 4.22
C ARG A 361 -34.23 -8.38 5.75
N LEU A 362 -33.54 -9.37 6.37
CA LEU A 362 -33.50 -9.48 7.83
C LEU A 362 -32.71 -8.33 8.45
N ALA A 363 -31.61 -7.94 7.85
CA ALA A 363 -30.81 -6.79 8.27
C ALA A 363 -31.62 -5.47 8.19
N HIS A 364 -32.36 -5.26 7.11
CA HIS A 364 -33.22 -4.08 6.96
C HIS A 364 -34.39 -4.08 7.94
N LYS A 365 -35.01 -5.25 8.22
CA LYS A 365 -36.05 -5.39 9.26
C LYS A 365 -35.47 -5.08 10.66
N ALA A 366 -34.29 -5.57 10.98
CA ALA A 366 -33.59 -5.27 12.23
C ALA A 366 -33.28 -3.77 12.35
N SER A 367 -32.77 -3.18 11.28
CA SER A 367 -32.48 -1.74 11.19
C SER A 367 -33.73 -0.89 11.40
N ALA A 368 -34.84 -1.24 10.78
CA ALA A 368 -36.13 -0.55 10.96
C ALA A 368 -36.60 -0.58 12.41
N ARG A 369 -36.45 -1.72 13.11
CA ARG A 369 -36.75 -1.86 14.55
C ARG A 369 -35.87 -1.00 15.44
N SER A 370 -34.68 -0.66 14.99
CA SER A 370 -33.71 0.15 15.71
C SER A 370 -33.70 1.61 15.26
N GLY A 371 -34.52 1.96 14.25
CA GLY A 371 -34.63 3.31 13.71
C GLY A 371 -33.41 3.81 12.96
N TYR A 372 -32.56 2.91 12.43
CA TYR A 372 -31.41 3.23 11.58
C TYR A 372 -31.09 2.09 10.61
N ARG A 373 -30.92 2.41 9.32
CA ARG A 373 -30.56 1.43 8.30
C ARG A 373 -29.05 1.17 8.27
N ILE A 374 -28.62 0.01 8.75
CA ILE A 374 -27.24 -0.47 8.52
C ILE A 374 -27.17 -1.01 7.09
N LYS A 375 -26.15 -0.57 6.35
CA LYS A 375 -25.97 -0.89 4.94
C LYS A 375 -25.55 -2.35 4.74
N PHE A 376 -26.11 -3.00 3.75
CA PHE A 376 -25.74 -4.36 3.34
C PHE A 376 -24.78 -4.32 2.16
N LEU A 377 -23.59 -4.90 2.35
CA LEU A 377 -22.51 -4.98 1.36
C LEU A 377 -22.52 -6.36 0.69
N LEU A 378 -22.41 -6.38 -0.63
CA LEU A 378 -22.23 -7.60 -1.42
C LEU A 378 -21.06 -7.42 -2.41
N THR A 379 -20.13 -8.40 -2.41
CA THR A 379 -19.06 -8.48 -3.40
C THR A 379 -19.58 -9.14 -4.67
N ASP A 380 -20.34 -8.41 -5.45
CA ASP A 380 -20.92 -8.88 -6.71
C ASP A 380 -21.11 -7.75 -7.73
N ASP A 381 -21.50 -8.14 -8.91
CA ASP A 381 -21.75 -7.33 -10.09
C ASP A 381 -23.25 -6.97 -10.16
N PRO A 382 -23.63 -5.68 -10.26
CA PRO A 382 -25.03 -5.26 -10.27
C PRO A 382 -25.78 -5.58 -11.58
N ARG A 383 -25.21 -6.37 -12.47
CA ARG A 383 -25.91 -6.77 -13.72
C ARG A 383 -26.86 -7.92 -13.50
N PRO A 384 -27.99 -7.95 -14.26
CA PRO A 384 -28.75 -9.17 -14.43
C PRO A 384 -27.86 -10.30 -14.96
N ARG A 385 -27.84 -11.45 -14.30
CA ARG A 385 -27.16 -12.66 -14.77
C ARG A 385 -28.13 -13.55 -15.54
N SER A 386 -27.63 -14.18 -16.59
CA SER A 386 -28.29 -15.30 -17.24
C SER A 386 -27.74 -16.59 -16.64
N LEU A 387 -28.51 -17.27 -15.81
CA LEU A 387 -28.22 -18.62 -15.34
C LEU A 387 -29.09 -19.60 -16.17
N GLY A 388 -28.45 -20.43 -17.00
CA GLY A 388 -29.15 -21.46 -17.78
C GLY A 388 -30.12 -20.93 -18.83
N GLY A 389 -29.83 -19.78 -19.50
CA GLY A 389 -30.65 -19.21 -20.55
C GLY A 389 -31.85 -18.40 -20.08
N VAL A 390 -32.17 -18.41 -18.79
CA VAL A 390 -33.20 -17.55 -18.18
C VAL A 390 -32.49 -16.29 -17.68
N LYS A 391 -32.92 -15.10 -18.09
CA LYS A 391 -32.54 -13.83 -17.45
C LYS A 391 -33.01 -13.84 -16.00
N THR A 392 -32.27 -14.47 -15.12
CA THR A 392 -32.45 -14.27 -13.68
C THR A 392 -31.78 -12.95 -13.36
N ALA A 393 -32.61 -11.93 -13.36
CA ALA A 393 -32.17 -10.64 -12.89
C ALA A 393 -31.70 -10.77 -11.44
N ASN A 394 -30.52 -10.25 -11.09
CA ASN A 394 -30.23 -9.78 -9.72
C ASN A 394 -31.23 -8.64 -9.35
N THR A 395 -32.30 -8.49 -10.09
CA THR A 395 -33.31 -7.44 -9.89
C THR A 395 -33.93 -7.50 -8.50
N PHE A 396 -34.05 -8.68 -7.91
CA PHE A 396 -34.53 -8.83 -6.53
C PHE A 396 -33.51 -8.37 -5.47
N LEU A 397 -32.21 -8.35 -5.78
CA LEU A 397 -31.16 -7.83 -4.88
C LEU A 397 -30.91 -6.33 -5.03
N TYR A 398 -31.45 -5.69 -6.08
CA TYR A 398 -31.14 -4.30 -6.39
C TYR A 398 -31.54 -3.33 -5.28
N ASP A 399 -32.66 -3.55 -4.65
CA ASP A 399 -33.15 -2.70 -3.57
C ASP A 399 -32.59 -3.10 -2.21
N ASP A 400 -32.22 -4.37 -2.06
CA ASP A 400 -31.73 -4.95 -0.82
C ASP A 400 -30.22 -4.72 -0.58
N VAL A 401 -29.42 -4.60 -1.64
CA VAL A 401 -27.98 -4.29 -1.54
C VAL A 401 -27.77 -2.79 -1.52
N ASP A 402 -27.04 -2.30 -0.51
CA ASP A 402 -26.74 -0.88 -0.34
C ASP A 402 -25.33 -0.53 -0.82
N ILE A 403 -24.39 -1.47 -0.72
CA ILE A 403 -23.00 -1.31 -1.14
C ILE A 403 -22.63 -2.41 -2.11
N TRP A 404 -22.50 -2.05 -3.39
CA TRP A 404 -22.06 -2.96 -4.44
C TRP A 404 -20.55 -2.91 -4.56
N THR A 405 -19.89 -4.00 -4.21
CA THR A 405 -18.42 -4.09 -4.23
C THR A 405 -17.97 -4.94 -5.40
N LEU A 406 -17.46 -4.30 -6.45
CA LEU A 406 -17.06 -4.95 -7.68
C LEU A 406 -15.55 -5.21 -7.73
N ARG A 407 -15.17 -6.31 -8.35
CA ARG A 407 -13.78 -6.43 -8.82
C ARG A 407 -13.46 -5.27 -9.76
N TYR A 408 -12.41 -4.52 -9.48
CA TYR A 408 -11.98 -3.37 -10.24
C TYR A 408 -12.07 -3.58 -11.77
N TYR A 409 -11.61 -4.72 -12.26
CA TYR A 409 -11.58 -4.99 -13.70
C TYR A 409 -12.97 -5.30 -14.31
N TYR A 410 -13.96 -5.70 -13.54
CA TYR A 410 -15.33 -5.86 -14.03
C TYR A 410 -16.06 -4.54 -14.18
N PHE A 411 -15.72 -3.54 -13.38
CA PHE A 411 -16.36 -2.23 -13.38
C PHE A 411 -16.48 -1.63 -14.79
N PHE A 412 -15.40 -1.64 -15.58
CA PHE A 412 -15.36 -0.99 -16.90
C PHE A 412 -16.26 -1.66 -17.95
N GLY A 413 -16.61 -2.91 -17.77
CA GLY A 413 -17.63 -3.59 -18.58
C GLY A 413 -19.06 -3.44 -18.03
N ARG A 414 -19.26 -2.67 -16.96
CA ARG A 414 -20.50 -2.58 -16.18
C ARG A 414 -21.00 -1.16 -15.95
N ILE A 415 -20.32 -0.18 -16.51
CA ILE A 415 -20.59 1.25 -16.26
C ILE A 415 -22.08 1.62 -16.30
N PRO A 416 -22.90 1.17 -17.28
CA PRO A 416 -24.33 1.51 -17.29
C PRO A 416 -25.07 1.03 -16.04
N ALA A 417 -24.89 -0.24 -15.63
CA ALA A 417 -25.53 -0.81 -14.45
C ALA A 417 -25.01 -0.16 -13.14
N VAL A 418 -23.72 0.14 -13.08
CA VAL A 418 -23.11 0.86 -11.96
C VAL A 418 -23.73 2.26 -11.83
N ARG A 419 -23.78 3.03 -12.91
CA ARG A 419 -24.38 4.38 -12.92
C ARG A 419 -25.86 4.37 -12.53
N GLU A 420 -26.59 3.34 -12.90
CA GLU A 420 -27.97 3.15 -12.45
C GLU A 420 -28.03 2.99 -10.92
N ARG A 421 -27.16 2.18 -10.33
CA ARG A 421 -27.10 2.01 -8.86
C ARG A 421 -26.67 3.29 -8.15
N GLN A 422 -25.68 4.00 -8.67
CA GLN A 422 -25.27 5.31 -8.12
C GLN A 422 -26.43 6.32 -8.13
N ARG A 423 -27.19 6.40 -9.24
CA ARG A 423 -28.41 7.25 -9.31
C ARG A 423 -29.51 6.82 -8.34
N ALA A 424 -29.57 5.56 -7.99
CA ALA A 424 -30.47 5.01 -6.97
C ALA A 424 -29.93 5.21 -5.53
N GLY A 425 -28.87 5.99 -5.34
CA GLY A 425 -28.28 6.27 -4.02
C GLY A 425 -27.51 5.11 -3.40
N LYS A 426 -27.11 4.11 -4.20
CA LYS A 426 -26.30 2.98 -3.73
C LYS A 426 -24.81 3.30 -3.82
N GLU A 427 -24.04 2.84 -2.82
CA GLU A 427 -22.60 2.96 -2.83
C GLU A 427 -21.96 1.95 -3.78
N ILE A 428 -20.89 2.36 -4.43
CA ILE A 428 -20.05 1.51 -5.28
C ILE A 428 -18.66 1.46 -4.68
N TRP A 429 -18.21 0.24 -4.37
CA TRP A 429 -16.86 -0.01 -3.91
C TRP A 429 -16.11 -0.87 -4.91
N TRP A 430 -14.77 -0.79 -4.87
CA TRP A 430 -13.89 -1.63 -5.66
C TRP A 430 -13.07 -2.56 -4.79
N TYR A 431 -12.70 -3.71 -5.33
CA TYR A 431 -11.64 -4.51 -4.76
C TYR A 431 -10.67 -5.02 -5.81
N THR A 432 -9.41 -5.23 -5.37
CA THR A 432 -8.39 -5.84 -6.21
C THR A 432 -8.45 -7.34 -6.05
N TYR A 433 -8.17 -8.04 -7.14
CA TYR A 433 -8.06 -9.49 -7.16
C TYR A 433 -6.70 -9.91 -7.70
N THR A 434 -6.42 -11.22 -7.62
CA THR A 434 -5.21 -11.90 -8.09
C THR A 434 -4.79 -11.63 -9.52
N ASN A 435 -5.68 -11.13 -10.36
CA ASN A 435 -5.36 -10.64 -11.70
C ASN A 435 -4.56 -9.31 -11.72
N ALA A 436 -3.84 -9.03 -10.64
CA ALA A 436 -2.68 -8.14 -10.66
C ALA A 436 -1.72 -8.40 -11.85
N SER A 437 -1.86 -9.58 -12.45
CA SER A 437 -1.13 -10.05 -13.62
C SER A 437 -1.35 -9.24 -14.90
N VAL A 438 -2.31 -8.32 -14.95
CA VAL A 438 -2.44 -7.44 -16.10
C VAL A 438 -1.59 -6.20 -15.88
N ARG A 439 -0.61 -5.97 -16.73
CA ARG A 439 0.35 -4.85 -16.67
C ARG A 439 -0.28 -3.48 -16.40
N LYS A 440 -1.52 -3.30 -16.84
CA LYS A 440 -2.26 -2.03 -16.81
C LYS A 440 -3.21 -1.88 -15.61
N ASN A 441 -3.36 -2.90 -14.75
CA ASN A 441 -4.21 -2.79 -13.56
C ASN A 441 -3.43 -2.23 -12.38
N PRO A 442 -3.90 -1.21 -11.68
CA PRO A 442 -3.33 -0.86 -10.41
C PRO A 442 -3.51 -2.01 -9.43
N ALA A 443 -2.48 -2.32 -8.66
CA ALA A 443 -2.53 -3.40 -7.68
C ALA A 443 -1.43 -3.24 -6.61
N PHE A 444 -1.70 -3.75 -5.42
CA PHE A 444 -0.79 -3.72 -4.28
C PHE A 444 0.27 -4.83 -4.36
N VAL A 445 1.07 -4.84 -5.41
CA VAL A 445 2.04 -5.91 -5.69
C VAL A 445 3.46 -5.38 -5.65
N ILE A 446 4.34 -6.07 -4.94
CA ILE A 446 5.73 -5.64 -4.66
C ILE A 446 6.53 -5.40 -5.94
N ASP A 447 6.39 -6.27 -6.92
CA ASP A 447 7.13 -6.19 -8.18
C ASP A 447 6.43 -5.34 -9.27
N LYS A 448 5.42 -4.52 -8.87
CA LYS A 448 4.83 -3.43 -9.66
C LYS A 448 5.34 -2.05 -9.22
N PRO A 449 5.35 -1.03 -10.08
CA PRO A 449 5.67 0.34 -9.67
C PRO A 449 4.78 0.81 -8.50
N HIS A 450 5.35 1.54 -7.55
CA HIS A 450 4.61 2.03 -6.38
C HIS A 450 3.49 3.01 -6.74
N ILE A 451 3.61 3.70 -7.87
CA ILE A 451 2.56 4.55 -8.45
C ILE A 451 1.23 3.81 -8.66
N ASP A 452 1.27 2.48 -8.83
CA ASP A 452 0.09 1.65 -8.95
C ASP A 452 -0.76 1.64 -7.67
N SER A 453 -0.15 1.89 -6.51
CA SER A 453 -0.86 2.08 -5.25
C SER A 453 -1.39 3.52 -5.11
N ARG A 454 -0.64 4.53 -5.57
CA ARG A 454 -1.02 5.95 -5.50
C ARG A 454 -2.22 6.29 -6.39
N VAL A 455 -2.34 5.68 -7.55
CA VAL A 455 -3.40 6.03 -8.52
C VAL A 455 -4.81 5.68 -8.07
N TRP A 456 -4.99 4.86 -7.03
CA TRP A 456 -6.33 4.41 -6.59
C TRP A 456 -7.26 5.57 -6.25
N GLY A 457 -6.82 6.54 -5.46
CA GLY A 457 -7.64 7.71 -5.09
C GLY A 457 -8.10 8.52 -6.32
N TRP A 458 -7.18 8.77 -7.27
CA TRP A 458 -7.50 9.45 -8.52
C TRP A 458 -8.52 8.71 -9.37
N MET A 459 -8.39 7.38 -9.45
CA MET A 459 -9.32 6.56 -10.20
C MET A 459 -10.68 6.47 -9.52
N MET A 460 -10.73 6.32 -8.21
CA MET A 460 -11.97 6.33 -7.45
C MET A 460 -12.72 7.64 -7.64
N GLU A 461 -12.03 8.77 -7.58
CA GLU A 461 -12.64 10.09 -7.78
C GLU A 461 -13.14 10.29 -9.22
N LYS A 462 -12.46 9.75 -10.23
CA LYS A 462 -12.88 9.83 -11.64
C LYS A 462 -14.20 9.12 -11.90
N TRP A 463 -14.49 8.04 -11.21
CA TRP A 463 -15.66 7.21 -11.45
C TRP A 463 -16.69 7.21 -10.30
N ASP A 464 -16.57 8.16 -9.36
CA ASP A 464 -17.45 8.30 -8.19
C ASP A 464 -17.57 6.97 -7.42
N VAL A 465 -16.44 6.38 -7.10
CA VAL A 465 -16.37 5.14 -6.32
C VAL A 465 -16.19 5.49 -4.85
N ASP A 466 -17.08 5.02 -4.01
CA ASP A 466 -17.15 5.44 -2.60
C ASP A 466 -16.10 4.77 -1.72
N GLY A 467 -15.76 3.52 -2.04
CA GLY A 467 -14.89 2.75 -1.15
C GLY A 467 -14.00 1.74 -1.84
N ILE A 468 -13.04 1.23 -1.06
CA ILE A 468 -12.09 0.20 -1.47
C ILE A 468 -12.08 -0.96 -0.47
N LEU A 469 -12.16 -2.18 -0.98
CA LEU A 469 -11.98 -3.39 -0.22
C LEU A 469 -10.69 -4.09 -0.63
N ASN A 470 -9.92 -4.57 0.36
CA ASN A 470 -8.84 -5.51 0.11
C ASN A 470 -8.96 -6.73 1.03
N TRP A 471 -8.92 -7.91 0.44
CA TRP A 471 -9.13 -9.18 1.14
C TRP A 471 -7.93 -9.65 1.98
N GLY A 472 -6.85 -8.87 2.07
CA GLY A 472 -5.70 -9.12 2.92
C GLY A 472 -4.91 -7.87 3.24
N PHE A 473 -4.62 -7.66 4.53
CA PHE A 473 -3.73 -6.62 5.03
C PHE A 473 -2.43 -7.21 5.57
N ASN A 474 -2.53 -8.29 6.37
CA ASN A 474 -1.44 -9.00 7.02
C ASN A 474 -1.49 -10.53 6.78
N ARG A 475 -1.85 -10.98 5.57
CA ARG A 475 -1.90 -12.42 5.26
C ARG A 475 -0.50 -12.97 5.01
N TRP A 476 0.20 -13.34 6.06
CA TRP A 476 1.54 -13.91 6.07
C TRP A 476 1.55 -15.46 6.09
N GLY A 477 0.49 -16.07 5.59
CA GLY A 477 0.34 -17.50 5.51
C GLY A 477 0.87 -18.10 4.21
N LYS A 478 0.70 -19.42 4.06
CA LYS A 478 1.03 -20.15 2.83
C LYS A 478 0.28 -19.55 1.63
N PRO A 479 0.94 -19.30 0.51
CA PRO A 479 0.34 -18.58 -0.61
C PRO A 479 -0.80 -19.34 -1.31
N THR A 480 -0.92 -20.67 -1.10
CA THR A 480 -1.98 -21.51 -1.66
C THR A 480 -3.27 -21.49 -0.84
N THR A 481 -3.17 -21.49 0.48
CA THR A 481 -4.32 -21.61 1.39
C THR A 481 -4.51 -20.38 2.26
N GLY A 482 -3.47 -19.59 2.48
CA GLY A 482 -3.43 -18.51 3.45
C GLY A 482 -3.19 -18.97 4.89
N ASP A 483 -3.14 -20.28 5.13
CA ASP A 483 -2.95 -20.86 6.45
C ASP A 483 -1.47 -20.95 6.84
N GLY A 484 -1.22 -21.16 8.13
CA GLY A 484 0.12 -21.32 8.68
C GLY A 484 0.88 -20.00 8.70
N TRP A 485 2.21 -20.09 8.74
CA TRP A 485 3.13 -18.97 8.79
C TRP A 485 4.14 -19.00 7.65
N ARG A 486 4.39 -17.86 7.06
CA ARG A 486 5.46 -17.64 6.09
C ARG A 486 6.06 -16.26 6.34
N ASP A 487 7.36 -16.19 6.51
CA ASP A 487 8.08 -14.95 6.75
C ASP A 487 8.00 -14.01 5.53
N PRO A 488 7.28 -12.89 5.60
CA PRO A 488 7.10 -12.00 4.45
C PRO A 488 8.36 -11.20 4.11
N TYR A 489 9.28 -11.02 5.03
CA TYR A 489 10.57 -10.36 4.77
C TYR A 489 11.48 -11.20 3.87
N ARG A 490 11.41 -12.53 4.00
CA ARG A 490 12.24 -13.46 3.24
C ARG A 490 11.53 -14.03 2.02
N ASN A 491 10.21 -13.99 2.02
CA ASN A 491 9.39 -14.71 1.07
C ASN A 491 8.11 -13.93 0.72
N PRO A 492 8.19 -12.97 -0.22
CA PRO A 492 7.10 -12.05 -0.53
C PRO A 492 5.95 -12.67 -1.32
N LEU A 493 6.08 -13.90 -1.81
CA LEU A 493 5.01 -14.59 -2.55
C LEU A 493 3.81 -14.83 -1.64
N SER A 494 2.75 -14.07 -1.79
CA SER A 494 1.59 -14.04 -0.91
C SER A 494 0.39 -14.83 -1.45
N LEU A 495 0.39 -15.14 -2.75
CA LEU A 495 -0.71 -15.88 -3.38
C LEU A 495 -0.23 -16.80 -4.49
N ILE A 496 -0.79 -18.04 -4.48
CA ILE A 496 -0.77 -18.99 -5.59
C ILE A 496 -2.21 -19.49 -5.81
N LYS A 497 -2.73 -19.33 -7.01
CA LYS A 497 -4.04 -19.88 -7.42
C LYS A 497 -3.91 -20.44 -8.83
N GLY A 498 -3.83 -21.76 -8.96
CA GLY A 498 -3.47 -22.41 -10.21
C GLY A 498 -2.12 -21.92 -10.72
N ASN A 499 -2.07 -21.39 -11.93
CA ASN A 499 -0.86 -20.81 -12.53
C ASN A 499 -0.60 -19.36 -12.14
N LEU A 500 -1.50 -18.74 -11.37
CA LEU A 500 -1.32 -17.34 -10.94
C LEU A 500 -0.43 -17.28 -9.70
N ARG A 501 0.49 -16.33 -9.71
CA ARG A 501 1.41 -16.01 -8.62
C ARG A 501 1.40 -14.50 -8.40
N SER A 502 1.41 -14.06 -7.13
CA SER A 502 1.44 -12.66 -6.79
C SER A 502 2.26 -12.40 -5.52
N ASN A 503 3.10 -11.39 -5.56
CA ASN A 503 3.96 -10.99 -4.47
C ASN A 503 3.33 -9.83 -3.69
N GLY A 504 3.02 -10.03 -2.41
CA GLY A 504 2.56 -8.99 -1.50
C GLY A 504 1.11 -8.50 -1.67
N CYS A 505 0.30 -9.04 -2.61
CA CYS A 505 -1.05 -8.53 -2.88
C CYS A 505 -2.02 -8.64 -1.68
N THR A 506 -1.74 -9.50 -0.71
CA THR A 506 -2.53 -9.70 0.50
C THR A 506 -1.79 -9.33 1.78
N SER A 507 -0.63 -8.70 1.64
CA SER A 507 0.28 -8.35 2.72
C SER A 507 0.86 -6.97 2.45
N LEU A 508 0.14 -5.94 2.92
CA LEU A 508 0.54 -4.53 2.77
C LEU A 508 1.48 -4.08 3.89
N VAL A 509 1.55 -4.84 4.96
CA VAL A 509 2.43 -4.60 6.11
C VAL A 509 3.27 -5.83 6.42
N TYR A 510 4.27 -5.62 7.24
CA TYR A 510 5.18 -6.65 7.73
C TYR A 510 5.04 -6.80 9.25
N PRO A 511 5.45 -7.95 9.83
CA PRO A 511 5.43 -8.14 11.27
C PRO A 511 6.24 -7.06 12.02
N GLY A 512 5.64 -6.44 13.04
CA GLY A 512 6.31 -5.50 13.91
C GLY A 512 7.28 -6.17 14.91
N TYR A 513 7.13 -7.47 15.17
CA TYR A 513 8.10 -8.24 15.93
C TYR A 513 9.01 -9.04 14.98
N TYR A 514 10.26 -8.63 14.89
CA TYR A 514 11.30 -9.28 14.10
C TYR A 514 12.70 -8.97 14.65
N PRO A 515 13.15 -9.68 15.70
CA PRO A 515 14.40 -9.36 16.42
C PRO A 515 15.65 -9.27 15.53
N ARG A 516 15.68 -10.04 14.44
CA ARG A 516 16.78 -9.97 13.46
C ARG A 516 17.01 -8.56 12.88
N TYR A 517 15.99 -7.71 12.87
CA TYR A 517 16.04 -6.34 12.35
C TYR A 517 15.92 -5.29 13.46
N GLY A 518 16.13 -5.69 14.73
CA GLY A 518 15.99 -4.81 15.87
C GLY A 518 14.55 -4.48 16.25
N LEU A 519 13.59 -5.29 15.80
CA LEU A 519 12.17 -5.19 16.14
C LEU A 519 11.86 -6.26 17.18
N ASP A 520 12.18 -6.01 18.43
CA ASP A 520 12.14 -6.99 19.52
C ASP A 520 10.94 -6.83 20.47
N ARG A 521 10.12 -5.77 20.30
CA ARG A 521 8.87 -5.55 21.06
C ARG A 521 7.70 -6.27 20.40
N PRO A 522 7.10 -7.30 21.05
CA PRO A 522 5.95 -8.04 20.49
C PRO A 522 4.71 -7.16 20.25
N THR A 523 4.54 -6.10 21.03
CA THR A 523 3.42 -5.16 20.90
C THR A 523 3.71 -3.99 19.96
N ALA A 524 4.88 -3.97 19.31
CA ALA A 524 5.22 -2.90 18.37
C ALA A 524 4.21 -2.82 17.23
N ALA A 525 4.05 -1.62 16.68
CA ALA A 525 3.25 -1.40 15.49
C ALA A 525 3.75 -2.27 14.32
N PRO A 526 2.87 -2.71 13.40
CA PRO A 526 3.32 -3.37 12.20
C PRO A 526 4.26 -2.46 11.40
N VAL A 527 5.17 -3.06 10.65
CA VAL A 527 6.06 -2.32 9.76
C VAL A 527 5.32 -2.00 8.47
N SER A 528 5.25 -0.74 8.10
CA SER A 528 4.63 -0.25 6.87
C SER A 528 5.41 -0.70 5.62
N SER A 529 4.86 -0.41 4.46
CA SER A 529 5.49 -0.65 3.16
C SER A 529 5.35 0.54 2.24
N LEU A 530 6.28 0.70 1.30
CA LEU A 530 6.19 1.73 0.27
C LEU A 530 4.84 1.68 -0.49
N ARG A 531 4.25 0.50 -0.64
CA ARG A 531 2.93 0.33 -1.27
C ARG A 531 1.80 0.91 -0.42
N LEU A 532 1.86 0.74 0.90
CA LEU A 532 0.87 1.26 1.83
C LEU A 532 0.96 2.78 1.94
N GLU A 533 2.18 3.33 2.02
CA GLU A 533 2.41 4.77 1.99
C GLU A 533 1.84 5.40 0.71
N MET A 534 2.12 4.79 -0.43
CA MET A 534 1.61 5.28 -1.72
C MET A 534 0.09 5.14 -1.86
N LEU A 535 -0.53 4.18 -1.20
CA LEU A 535 -1.99 4.13 -1.11
C LEU A 535 -2.53 5.33 -0.32
N ARG A 536 -1.92 5.65 0.83
CA ARG A 536 -2.28 6.85 1.61
C ARG A 536 -2.15 8.11 0.78
N ASP A 537 -0.99 8.34 0.15
CA ASP A 537 -0.79 9.51 -0.71
C ASP A 537 -1.92 9.66 -1.76
N GLY A 538 -2.29 8.56 -2.41
CA GLY A 538 -3.39 8.58 -3.38
C GLY A 538 -4.76 8.88 -2.78
N LEU A 539 -5.02 8.43 -1.56
CA LEU A 539 -6.28 8.72 -0.85
C LEU A 539 -6.31 10.16 -0.34
N GLU A 540 -5.19 10.69 0.13
CA GLU A 540 -5.03 12.10 0.50
C GLU A 540 -5.19 13.02 -0.73
N GLU A 541 -4.60 12.69 -1.86
CA GLU A 541 -4.78 13.40 -3.12
C GLU A 541 -6.24 13.40 -3.62
N ARG A 542 -7.00 12.39 -3.27
CA ARG A 542 -8.44 12.38 -3.50
C ARG A 542 -9.16 13.48 -2.69
N GLU A 543 -8.72 13.77 -1.47
CA GLU A 543 -9.32 14.86 -0.68
C GLU A 543 -9.08 16.22 -1.35
N TYR A 544 -7.90 16.46 -1.96
CA TYR A 544 -7.68 17.67 -2.78
C TYR A 544 -8.71 17.78 -3.92
N LEU A 545 -8.97 16.69 -4.63
CA LEU A 545 -9.96 16.68 -5.71
C LEU A 545 -11.37 16.94 -5.19
N ARG A 546 -11.72 16.40 -4.03
CA ARG A 546 -13.02 16.57 -3.40
C ARG A 546 -13.22 17.99 -2.91
N ILE A 547 -12.25 18.53 -2.17
CA ILE A 547 -12.28 19.93 -1.70
C ILE A 547 -12.36 20.88 -2.90
N ALA A 548 -11.50 20.70 -3.91
CA ALA A 548 -11.55 21.54 -5.10
C ALA A 548 -12.93 21.55 -5.75
N LYS A 549 -13.61 20.40 -5.87
CA LYS A 549 -14.95 20.29 -6.48
C LYS A 549 -16.05 21.07 -5.74
N THR A 550 -15.90 21.33 -4.45
CA THR A 550 -16.85 22.13 -3.67
C THR A 550 -16.70 23.64 -3.92
N LEU A 551 -15.62 24.08 -4.54
CA LEU A 551 -15.30 25.48 -4.75
C LEU A 551 -15.74 25.96 -6.15
N PRO A 552 -16.01 27.26 -6.34
CA PRO A 552 -16.36 27.83 -7.65
C PRO A 552 -15.30 27.51 -8.71
N GLY A 553 -15.70 26.98 -9.87
CA GLY A 553 -14.77 26.57 -10.95
C GLY A 553 -13.94 25.31 -10.67
N GLY A 554 -14.01 24.75 -9.46
CA GLY A 554 -13.18 23.63 -9.02
C GLY A 554 -13.48 22.31 -9.74
N GLY A 555 -14.69 22.07 -10.19
CA GLY A 555 -15.03 20.92 -11.02
C GLY A 555 -14.19 20.84 -12.32
N THR A 556 -13.93 21.98 -12.95
CA THR A 556 -13.06 22.09 -14.13
C THR A 556 -11.60 21.82 -13.75
N ARG A 557 -11.12 22.37 -12.62
CA ARG A 557 -9.76 22.13 -12.11
C ARG A 557 -9.53 20.66 -11.80
N ALA A 558 -10.43 20.02 -11.05
CA ALA A 558 -10.37 18.60 -10.74
C ALA A 558 -10.39 17.73 -12.01
N THR A 559 -11.26 18.06 -12.98
CA THR A 559 -11.30 17.35 -14.27
C THR A 559 -10.00 17.47 -15.05
N THR A 560 -9.39 18.65 -15.05
CA THR A 560 -8.09 18.90 -15.72
C THR A 560 -6.97 18.10 -15.05
N ALA A 561 -6.91 18.08 -13.72
CA ALA A 561 -5.94 17.28 -12.97
C ALA A 561 -6.13 15.77 -13.25
N LEU A 562 -7.36 15.27 -13.19
CA LEU A 562 -7.69 13.88 -13.51
C LEU A 562 -7.27 13.47 -14.92
N LYS A 563 -7.40 14.35 -15.93
CA LYS A 563 -6.95 14.07 -17.31
C LYS A 563 -5.43 13.97 -17.45
N LYS A 564 -4.66 14.67 -16.62
CA LYS A 564 -3.19 14.55 -16.59
C LYS A 564 -2.75 13.19 -16.05
N ILE A 565 -3.46 12.67 -15.04
CA ILE A 565 -3.14 11.40 -14.41
C ILE A 565 -3.68 10.23 -15.23
N ILE A 566 -4.96 10.26 -15.60
CA ILE A 566 -5.64 9.17 -16.33
C ILE A 566 -5.59 9.49 -17.82
N THR A 567 -4.63 8.90 -18.51
CA THR A 567 -4.25 9.24 -19.89
C THR A 567 -5.16 8.64 -20.95
N SER A 568 -5.91 7.58 -20.64
CA SER A 568 -6.94 7.06 -21.53
C SER A 568 -8.09 6.42 -20.74
N VAL A 569 -9.29 6.55 -21.29
CA VAL A 569 -10.49 5.85 -20.80
C VAL A 569 -10.90 4.81 -21.81
N PRO A 570 -11.17 3.56 -21.40
CA PRO A 570 -11.58 2.52 -22.33
C PRO A 570 -12.87 2.90 -23.07
N LYS A 571 -12.87 2.79 -24.38
CA LYS A 571 -14.14 2.79 -25.14
C LYS A 571 -14.80 1.43 -24.93
N VAL A 572 -15.93 1.42 -24.26
CA VAL A 572 -16.72 0.20 -24.02
C VAL A 572 -17.27 -0.27 -25.37
N ARG A 573 -16.59 -1.18 -26.04
CA ARG A 573 -17.06 -1.74 -27.33
C ARG A 573 -17.63 -3.15 -27.24
N GLN A 574 -17.27 -3.94 -26.21
CA GLN A 574 -17.79 -5.31 -26.03
C GLN A 574 -17.65 -5.77 -24.57
N ALA A 575 -18.61 -6.54 -24.07
CA ALA A 575 -18.71 -7.03 -22.70
C ALA A 575 -17.58 -7.98 -22.27
N ASN A 576 -16.76 -8.46 -23.16
CA ASN A 576 -15.73 -9.50 -22.91
C ASN A 576 -14.30 -9.02 -23.12
N VAL A 577 -14.06 -7.75 -23.46
CA VAL A 577 -12.71 -7.21 -23.61
C VAL A 577 -12.37 -6.38 -22.40
N PHE A 578 -11.39 -6.83 -21.62
CA PHE A 578 -10.85 -6.12 -20.46
C PHE A 578 -10.05 -4.90 -20.92
N ASN A 579 -10.73 -3.81 -21.22
CA ASN A 579 -10.11 -2.53 -21.50
C ASN A 579 -9.99 -1.76 -20.20
N PHE A 580 -8.76 -1.53 -19.77
CA PHE A 580 -8.46 -0.76 -18.54
C PHE A 580 -8.06 0.67 -18.90
N PRO A 581 -8.39 1.64 -18.04
CA PRO A 581 -7.81 2.96 -18.19
C PRO A 581 -6.28 2.87 -18.07
N THR A 582 -5.61 3.71 -18.81
CA THR A 582 -4.17 3.93 -18.63
C THR A 582 -3.95 5.18 -17.81
N TYR A 583 -2.85 5.21 -17.08
CA TYR A 583 -2.43 6.32 -16.25
C TYR A 583 -0.93 6.57 -16.42
N THR A 584 -0.52 7.78 -16.03
CA THR A 584 0.90 8.15 -16.05
C THR A 584 1.70 7.34 -15.03
N SER A 585 2.93 7.02 -15.35
CA SER A 585 3.91 6.45 -14.40
C SER A 585 4.84 7.52 -13.81
N SER A 586 4.62 8.77 -14.12
CA SER A 586 5.48 9.89 -13.71
C SER A 586 5.08 10.44 -12.34
N ASN A 587 5.92 10.26 -11.32
CA ASN A 587 5.75 10.89 -10.00
C ASN A 587 5.60 12.41 -10.12
N ALA A 588 6.46 13.05 -10.91
CA ALA A 588 6.41 14.50 -11.12
C ALA A 588 5.06 15.00 -11.67
N THR A 589 4.37 14.17 -12.47
CA THR A 589 3.04 14.52 -12.97
C THR A 589 1.98 14.47 -11.87
N PHE A 590 2.05 13.49 -10.96
CA PHE A 590 1.17 13.43 -9.78
C PHE A 590 1.43 14.61 -8.86
N ASP A 591 2.68 14.87 -8.51
CA ASP A 591 3.06 15.97 -7.62
C ASP A 591 2.65 17.33 -8.17
N ALA A 592 2.86 17.58 -9.47
CA ALA A 592 2.42 18.80 -10.14
C ALA A 592 0.90 18.93 -10.21
N ALA A 593 0.16 17.84 -10.42
CA ALA A 593 -1.30 17.87 -10.44
C ALA A 593 -1.86 18.15 -9.04
N ARG A 594 -1.32 17.54 -7.98
CA ARG A 594 -1.67 17.79 -6.59
C ARG A 594 -1.38 19.25 -6.21
N ARG A 595 -0.17 19.75 -6.47
CA ARG A 595 0.22 21.14 -6.19
C ARG A 595 -0.69 22.14 -6.90
N SER A 596 -1.06 21.90 -8.15
CA SER A 596 -1.99 22.77 -8.89
C SER A 596 -3.40 22.81 -8.28
N LEU A 597 -3.84 21.69 -7.64
CA LEU A 597 -5.09 21.69 -6.87
C LEU A 597 -4.94 22.45 -5.55
N ALA A 598 -3.82 22.28 -4.86
CA ALA A 598 -3.52 22.98 -3.61
C ALA A 598 -3.51 24.50 -3.80
N GLU A 599 -2.78 24.99 -4.78
CA GLU A 599 -2.73 26.42 -5.15
C GLU A 599 -4.13 26.96 -5.48
N PHE A 600 -4.93 26.20 -6.21
CA PHE A 600 -6.31 26.58 -6.51
C PHE A 600 -7.17 26.65 -5.25
N ILE A 601 -7.09 25.67 -4.36
CA ILE A 601 -7.87 25.62 -3.12
C ILE A 601 -7.46 26.80 -2.22
N GLU A 602 -6.17 27.00 -2.00
CA GLU A 602 -5.63 28.07 -1.17
C GLU A 602 -6.06 29.46 -1.66
N ALA A 603 -6.05 29.68 -2.97
CA ALA A 603 -6.50 30.95 -3.57
C ALA A 603 -8.00 31.25 -3.38
N GLN A 604 -8.82 30.27 -3.01
CA GLN A 604 -10.25 30.42 -2.73
C GLN A 604 -10.56 30.54 -1.23
N GLN A 605 -9.57 30.37 -0.37
CA GLN A 605 -9.76 30.52 1.08
C GLN A 605 -9.62 32.01 1.46
N PRO A 606 -10.38 32.51 2.44
CA PRO A 606 -10.12 33.83 2.98
C PRO A 606 -8.70 33.89 3.57
N GLN A 607 -8.01 34.98 3.29
CA GLN A 607 -6.70 35.25 3.87
C GLN A 607 -6.81 35.51 5.37
#